data_38296c14b75867dc9bb781c5a615e10e
#
_entry.id   38296c14b75867dc9bb781c5a615e10e
#
_cell.length_a   1.000
_cell.length_b   1.000
_cell.length_c   1.000
_cell.angle_alpha   90.00
_cell.angle_beta   90.00
_cell.angle_gamma   90.00
#
_symmetry.space_group_name_H-M   'P 1'
#
loop_
_entity.id
_entity.type
_entity.pdbx_description
1 polymer ?
#
loop_
_entity_poly.entity_id
_entity_poly.type
_entity_poly.pdbx_seq_one_letter_code
_entity_poly.pdbx_strand_id
1 'polypeptide(L)'
;MVATVQAGTGPAVVRVAREHAELLAEFYRKTWDENASRAGVLLSRALQARTNLHGRDQDVPTFVFIDNERIVGHLTTIPILLWNGREELRAHWLKGLMVLPEYRNGPVGFMLVRAALAAVENALAAVVATDARRLFTALGFRDLGVLANRIRVFDAREVIQRLADSPLAQQLSPRVRAVLRWTAHPGCIPFVSAALQAGAGAYTAVRGRTRQCGRIMPVFPESAELHELWRAMRSGIDCAPARGPDYLVQRYGLGQGYRWITVHRNGRLRGFAALRPPTARGDERLNGVRVATLSDVIANTDDSETLLDLVHTAEQVARGLDAHVLMCSASHPRLLRILDRRAFAPYPGNVHMLIRPNGADWPGIDHWWFTRGDSAADEAF
;
A
#
# COMPACT_ATOMS: atom_id res chain seq x y z
N MET A 1 -13.60 22.38 -26.58
CA MET A 1 -14.05 23.66 -26.01
C MET A 1 -14.21 23.44 -24.51
N VAL A 2 -13.23 23.85 -23.72
CA VAL A 2 -13.19 23.64 -22.26
C VAL A 2 -13.90 24.84 -21.65
N ALA A 3 -15.06 24.62 -21.06
CA ALA A 3 -15.78 25.64 -20.33
C ALA A 3 -14.97 26.05 -19.10
N THR A 4 -14.43 27.24 -19.12
CA THR A 4 -13.92 27.95 -17.94
C THR A 4 -15.12 28.25 -17.09
N VAL A 5 -15.36 27.51 -16.02
CA VAL A 5 -16.41 27.79 -15.05
C VAL A 5 -15.94 29.02 -14.27
N GLN A 6 -16.58 30.18 -14.52
CA GLN A 6 -16.49 31.31 -13.63
C GLN A 6 -16.92 30.88 -12.22
N ALA A 7 -16.16 31.30 -11.22
CA ALA A 7 -16.43 31.07 -9.81
C ALA A 7 -17.82 31.63 -9.44
N GLY A 8 -18.83 30.78 -9.46
CA GLY A 8 -20.10 31.02 -8.82
C GLY A 8 -19.90 30.89 -7.30
N THR A 9 -20.48 31.77 -6.52
CA THR A 9 -20.38 31.87 -5.06
C THR A 9 -21.02 30.70 -4.29
N GLY A 10 -21.40 29.62 -4.96
CA GLY A 10 -22.03 28.43 -4.34
C GLY A 10 -21.12 27.22 -4.20
N PRO A 11 -21.52 26.26 -3.36
CA PRO A 11 -20.77 25.01 -3.13
C PRO A 11 -20.55 24.23 -4.43
N ALA A 12 -19.30 23.88 -4.77
CA ALA A 12 -18.99 23.20 -6.03
C ALA A 12 -17.79 22.26 -5.94
N VAL A 13 -17.82 21.18 -6.77
CA VAL A 13 -16.64 20.37 -7.04
C VAL A 13 -15.85 21.00 -8.17
N VAL A 14 -14.58 21.29 -7.90
CA VAL A 14 -13.66 21.85 -8.90
C VAL A 14 -12.41 21.01 -9.04
N ARG A 15 -11.75 21.13 -10.19
CA ARG A 15 -10.41 20.58 -10.42
C ARG A 15 -9.38 21.46 -9.74
N VAL A 16 -8.40 20.85 -9.04
CA VAL A 16 -7.32 21.63 -8.46
C VAL A 16 -6.50 22.31 -9.55
N ALA A 17 -6.29 23.62 -9.38
CA ALA A 17 -5.40 24.44 -10.17
C ALA A 17 -4.42 25.18 -9.24
N ARG A 18 -3.44 25.89 -9.79
CA ARG A 18 -2.40 26.57 -8.99
C ARG A 18 -2.96 27.62 -8.05
N GLU A 19 -4.04 28.29 -8.45
CA GLU A 19 -4.76 29.27 -7.64
C GLU A 19 -5.35 28.70 -6.35
N HIS A 20 -5.59 27.38 -6.30
CA HIS A 20 -6.11 26.70 -5.10
C HIS A 20 -5.01 26.27 -4.12
N ALA A 21 -3.73 26.61 -4.38
CA ALA A 21 -2.60 26.08 -3.63
C ALA A 21 -2.65 26.42 -2.12
N GLU A 22 -3.00 27.67 -1.78
CA GLU A 22 -3.08 28.11 -0.38
C GLU A 22 -4.26 27.46 0.34
N LEU A 23 -5.44 27.41 -0.29
CA LEU A 23 -6.62 26.75 0.26
C LEU A 23 -6.37 25.24 0.49
N LEU A 24 -5.66 24.60 -0.45
CA LEU A 24 -5.32 23.19 -0.36
C LEU A 24 -4.30 22.94 0.76
N ALA A 25 -3.30 23.82 0.92
CA ALA A 25 -2.35 23.73 2.02
C ALA A 25 -3.04 23.88 3.39
N GLU A 26 -4.00 24.79 3.50
CA GLU A 26 -4.80 24.97 4.72
C GLU A 26 -5.64 23.71 5.02
N PHE A 27 -6.30 23.14 4.00
CA PHE A 27 -7.07 21.90 4.13
C PHE A 27 -6.19 20.75 4.60
N TYR A 28 -5.00 20.58 4.04
CA TYR A 28 -4.06 19.52 4.43
C TYR A 28 -3.57 19.67 5.88
N ARG A 29 -3.31 20.90 6.33
CA ARG A 29 -2.97 21.15 7.73
C ARG A 29 -4.09 20.75 8.69
N LYS A 30 -5.35 20.98 8.31
CA LYS A 30 -6.51 20.62 9.14
C LYS A 30 -6.83 19.14 9.14
N THR A 31 -6.56 18.42 8.04
CA THR A 31 -7.01 17.03 7.86
C THR A 31 -5.97 15.99 8.21
N TRP A 32 -4.68 16.29 8.01
CA TRP A 32 -3.58 15.34 8.21
C TRP A 32 -2.61 15.73 9.30
N ASP A 33 -3.08 16.55 10.21
CA ASP A 33 -2.33 16.96 11.37
C ASP A 33 -0.96 17.62 11.07
N GLU A 34 -0.88 18.91 11.37
CA GLU A 34 0.23 19.69 11.90
C GLU A 34 1.63 19.57 11.24
N ASN A 35 1.91 18.58 10.42
CA ASN A 35 3.21 18.48 9.79
C ASN A 35 3.22 19.28 8.47
N ALA A 36 3.65 20.53 8.54
CA ALA A 36 3.77 21.43 7.39
C ALA A 36 4.56 20.79 6.21
N SER A 37 5.54 19.93 6.51
CA SER A 37 6.32 19.19 5.49
C SER A 37 5.45 18.19 4.71
N ARG A 38 4.54 17.50 5.38
CA ARG A 38 3.63 16.55 4.74
C ARG A 38 2.59 17.26 3.88
N ALA A 39 2.04 18.36 4.34
CA ALA A 39 1.12 19.20 3.57
C ALA A 39 1.78 19.71 2.29
N GLY A 40 3.04 20.17 2.36
CA GLY A 40 3.81 20.61 1.20
C GLY A 40 4.05 19.50 0.18
N VAL A 41 4.36 18.28 0.62
CA VAL A 41 4.52 17.12 -0.26
C VAL A 41 3.22 16.75 -0.95
N LEU A 42 2.11 16.74 -0.24
CA LEU A 42 0.79 16.41 -0.81
C LEU A 42 0.33 17.48 -1.79
N LEU A 43 0.56 18.75 -1.48
CA LEU A 43 0.31 19.86 -2.39
C LEU A 43 1.13 19.72 -3.68
N SER A 44 2.45 19.50 -3.54
CA SER A 44 3.33 19.26 -4.68
C SER A 44 2.82 18.09 -5.54
N ARG A 45 2.44 16.97 -4.92
CA ARG A 45 1.87 15.82 -5.63
C ARG A 45 0.55 16.14 -6.33
N ALA A 46 -0.35 16.89 -5.68
CA ALA A 46 -1.62 17.29 -6.27
C ALA A 46 -1.44 18.17 -7.51
N LEU A 47 -0.43 19.03 -7.49
CA LEU A 47 -0.11 19.91 -8.62
C LEU A 47 0.72 19.20 -9.71
N GLN A 48 1.54 18.21 -9.33
CA GLN A 48 2.42 17.46 -10.24
C GLN A 48 1.77 16.22 -10.86
N ALA A 49 0.55 15.89 -10.49
CA ALA A 49 -0.08 14.65 -10.96
C ALA A 49 -0.29 14.61 -12.49
N ARG A 50 -0.13 15.74 -13.20
CA ARG A 50 -0.05 15.80 -14.66
C ARG A 50 1.27 15.23 -15.23
N THR A 51 2.30 15.05 -14.40
CA THR A 51 3.58 14.44 -14.78
C THR A 51 3.61 12.93 -14.58
N ASN A 52 2.49 12.32 -14.20
CA ASN A 52 2.39 10.87 -14.16
C ASN A 52 2.58 10.30 -15.57
N LEU A 53 3.46 9.31 -15.71
CA LEU A 53 3.84 8.69 -16.98
C LEU A 53 2.65 8.08 -17.74
N HIS A 54 1.60 7.68 -17.02
CA HIS A 54 0.35 7.19 -17.61
C HIS A 54 -0.73 8.28 -17.71
N GLY A 55 -0.41 9.52 -17.29
CA GLY A 55 -1.31 10.67 -17.35
C GLY A 55 -1.48 11.19 -18.77
N ARG A 56 -2.68 11.66 -19.09
CA ARG A 56 -2.99 12.44 -20.31
C ARG A 56 -3.35 13.86 -19.90
N ASP A 57 -3.27 14.80 -20.82
CA ASP A 57 -3.61 16.21 -20.57
C ASP A 57 -5.03 16.42 -20.02
N GLN A 58 -5.96 15.53 -20.39
CA GLN A 58 -7.33 15.53 -19.89
C GLN A 58 -7.51 14.91 -18.50
N ASP A 59 -6.54 14.17 -18.00
CA ASP A 59 -6.65 13.56 -16.69
C ASP A 59 -6.70 14.64 -15.59
N VAL A 60 -7.56 14.39 -14.62
CA VAL A 60 -7.76 15.30 -13.49
C VAL A 60 -7.15 14.64 -12.26
N PRO A 61 -6.01 15.15 -11.82
CA PRO A 61 -5.31 14.50 -10.72
C PRO A 61 -6.04 14.64 -9.38
N THR A 62 -6.64 15.79 -9.13
CA THR A 62 -7.25 16.09 -7.84
C THR A 62 -8.51 16.89 -8.00
N PHE A 63 -9.56 16.47 -7.32
CA PHE A 63 -10.81 17.16 -7.17
C PHE A 63 -10.92 17.72 -5.76
N VAL A 64 -11.44 18.92 -5.61
CA VAL A 64 -11.78 19.51 -4.32
C VAL A 64 -13.21 20.00 -4.32
N PHE A 65 -13.84 19.96 -3.16
CA PHE A 65 -15.14 20.61 -2.95
C PHE A 65 -14.88 21.93 -2.23
N ILE A 66 -15.28 23.02 -2.85
CA ILE A 66 -15.18 24.37 -2.28
C ILE A 66 -16.56 24.81 -1.79
N ASP A 67 -16.61 25.29 -0.57
CA ASP A 67 -17.77 25.94 0.04
C ASP A 67 -17.30 27.16 0.83
N ASN A 68 -17.92 28.31 0.61
CA ASN A 68 -17.57 29.57 1.25
C ASN A 68 -16.05 29.87 1.19
N GLU A 69 -15.49 29.83 -0.01
CA GLU A 69 -14.06 30.07 -0.29
C GLU A 69 -13.08 29.12 0.49
N ARG A 70 -13.57 28.00 1.01
CA ARG A 70 -12.78 27.01 1.73
C ARG A 70 -12.87 25.65 1.04
N ILE A 71 -11.75 24.93 0.99
CA ILE A 71 -11.79 23.52 0.62
C ILE A 71 -12.30 22.72 1.82
N VAL A 72 -13.42 22.01 1.62
CA VAL A 72 -14.07 21.19 2.64
C VAL A 72 -14.03 19.71 2.33
N GLY A 73 -13.60 19.35 1.12
CA GLY A 73 -13.39 17.96 0.71
C GLY A 73 -12.35 17.83 -0.40
N HIS A 74 -11.74 16.68 -0.50
CA HIS A 74 -10.61 16.37 -1.38
C HIS A 74 -10.64 14.92 -1.84
N LEU A 75 -10.29 14.67 -3.11
CA LEU A 75 -10.09 13.36 -3.69
C LEU A 75 -9.04 13.41 -4.80
N THR A 76 -8.01 12.58 -4.74
CA THR A 76 -7.00 12.45 -5.79
C THR A 76 -7.27 11.25 -6.67
N THR A 77 -7.01 11.37 -7.97
CA THR A 77 -6.96 10.26 -8.92
C THR A 77 -5.52 10.07 -9.40
N ILE A 78 -5.05 8.81 -9.48
CA ILE A 78 -3.71 8.47 -9.94
C ILE A 78 -3.87 7.52 -11.13
N PRO A 79 -3.50 7.96 -12.36
CA PRO A 79 -3.57 7.10 -13.53
C PRO A 79 -2.56 5.96 -13.43
N ILE A 80 -3.02 4.77 -13.78
CA ILE A 80 -2.22 3.54 -13.85
C ILE A 80 -2.62 2.73 -15.08
N LEU A 81 -1.81 1.73 -15.40
CA LEU A 81 -2.20 0.63 -16.28
C LEU A 81 -2.61 -0.57 -15.43
N LEU A 82 -3.62 -1.29 -15.86
CA LEU A 82 -4.19 -2.44 -15.19
C LEU A 82 -4.16 -3.64 -16.12
N TRP A 83 -3.40 -4.67 -15.76
CA TRP A 83 -3.36 -5.94 -16.46
C TRP A 83 -4.60 -6.78 -16.13
N ASN A 84 -5.30 -7.29 -17.14
CA ASN A 84 -6.51 -8.09 -17.01
C ASN A 84 -6.34 -9.55 -17.49
N GLY A 85 -5.10 -10.02 -17.60
CA GLY A 85 -4.77 -11.35 -18.14
C GLY A 85 -4.57 -11.38 -19.65
N ARG A 86 -4.93 -10.30 -20.38
CA ARG A 86 -4.84 -10.21 -21.84
C ARG A 86 -4.14 -8.94 -22.29
N GLU A 87 -4.53 -7.80 -21.76
CA GLU A 87 -4.05 -6.47 -22.15
C GLU A 87 -3.95 -5.54 -20.96
N GLU A 88 -3.26 -4.44 -21.15
CA GLU A 88 -3.13 -3.37 -20.16
C GLU A 88 -4.18 -2.29 -20.42
N LEU A 89 -5.13 -2.14 -19.51
CA LEU A 89 -6.22 -1.18 -19.57
C LEU A 89 -5.87 0.07 -18.75
N ARG A 90 -6.36 1.21 -19.19
CA ARG A 90 -6.28 2.42 -18.35
C ARG A 90 -7.18 2.28 -17.15
N ALA A 91 -6.65 2.67 -16.02
CA ALA A 91 -7.38 2.73 -14.75
C ALA A 91 -6.84 3.86 -13.87
N HIS A 92 -7.54 4.18 -12.80
CA HIS A 92 -7.12 5.20 -11.84
C HIS A 92 -7.33 4.69 -10.42
N TRP A 93 -6.32 4.87 -9.57
CA TRP A 93 -6.52 4.80 -8.14
C TRP A 93 -7.26 6.05 -7.66
N LEU A 94 -8.35 5.87 -6.92
CA LEU A 94 -8.97 6.92 -6.13
C LEU A 94 -8.34 6.93 -4.75
N LYS A 95 -7.70 8.04 -4.38
CA LYS A 95 -6.87 8.15 -3.18
C LYS A 95 -7.21 9.39 -2.38
N GLY A 96 -7.12 9.28 -1.05
CA GLY A 96 -7.18 10.42 -0.16
C GLY A 96 -8.55 11.12 -0.16
N LEU A 97 -9.65 10.34 -0.25
CA LEU A 97 -10.97 10.90 -0.01
C LEU A 97 -11.03 11.39 1.44
N MET A 98 -11.05 12.69 1.59
CA MET A 98 -11.14 13.37 2.88
C MET A 98 -12.22 14.43 2.84
N VAL A 99 -13.00 14.51 3.92
CA VAL A 99 -14.04 15.52 4.10
C VAL A 99 -13.89 16.07 5.52
N LEU A 100 -13.97 17.38 5.68
CA LEU A 100 -13.91 18.00 7.01
C LEU A 100 -15.03 17.45 7.90
N PRO A 101 -14.78 17.27 9.21
CA PRO A 101 -15.71 16.61 10.13
C PRO A 101 -17.14 17.16 10.05
N GLU A 102 -17.28 18.46 9.97
CA GLU A 102 -18.56 19.16 9.90
C GLU A 102 -19.38 18.91 8.62
N TYR A 103 -18.72 18.40 7.56
CA TYR A 103 -19.33 18.08 6.26
C TYR A 103 -19.48 16.58 5.98
N ARG A 104 -19.00 15.70 6.88
CA ARG A 104 -18.97 14.23 6.65
C ARG A 104 -20.34 13.59 6.45
N ASN A 105 -21.37 14.12 7.09
CA ASN A 105 -22.73 13.59 6.97
C ASN A 105 -23.50 14.20 5.78
N GLY A 106 -22.84 15.04 4.99
CA GLY A 106 -23.39 15.71 3.82
C GLY A 106 -23.00 15.01 2.49
N PRO A 107 -23.37 15.63 1.37
CA PRO A 107 -23.16 15.06 0.03
C PRO A 107 -21.73 15.22 -0.51
N VAL A 108 -20.81 15.88 0.22
CA VAL A 108 -19.49 16.28 -0.28
C VAL A 108 -18.70 15.07 -0.79
N GLY A 109 -18.58 14.01 0.01
CA GLY A 109 -17.86 12.78 -0.40
C GLY A 109 -18.46 12.13 -1.63
N PHE A 110 -19.81 12.07 -1.69
CA PHE A 110 -20.52 11.52 -2.85
C PHE A 110 -20.25 12.34 -4.11
N MET A 111 -20.32 13.66 -4.03
CA MET A 111 -20.10 14.57 -5.18
C MET A 111 -18.67 14.48 -5.69
N LEU A 112 -17.67 14.40 -4.81
CA LEU A 112 -16.26 14.23 -5.16
C LEU A 112 -16.03 12.91 -5.90
N VAL A 113 -16.50 11.78 -5.36
CA VAL A 113 -16.33 10.48 -6.01
C VAL A 113 -17.08 10.45 -7.35
N ARG A 114 -18.30 10.99 -7.43
CA ARG A 114 -19.06 11.06 -8.67
C ARG A 114 -18.34 11.88 -9.74
N ALA A 115 -17.77 13.02 -9.38
CA ALA A 115 -17.00 13.86 -10.30
C ALA A 115 -15.74 13.13 -10.82
N ALA A 116 -15.01 12.43 -9.93
CA ALA A 116 -13.88 11.60 -10.34
C ALA A 116 -14.31 10.49 -11.29
N LEU A 117 -15.40 9.77 -10.99
CA LEU A 117 -15.91 8.68 -11.83
C LEU A 117 -16.40 9.13 -13.21
N ALA A 118 -16.79 10.39 -13.35
CA ALA A 118 -17.12 10.95 -14.66
C ALA A 118 -15.87 11.24 -15.52
N ALA A 119 -14.69 11.28 -14.91
CA ALA A 119 -13.42 11.59 -15.58
C ALA A 119 -12.53 10.35 -15.82
N VAL A 120 -12.86 9.18 -15.24
CA VAL A 120 -12.02 7.98 -15.32
C VAL A 120 -12.78 6.79 -15.87
N GLU A 121 -12.08 5.94 -16.63
CA GLU A 121 -12.68 4.75 -17.26
C GLU A 121 -12.87 3.60 -16.25
N ASN A 122 -11.78 3.19 -15.62
CA ASN A 122 -11.77 2.14 -14.59
C ASN A 122 -11.23 2.76 -13.29
N ALA A 123 -11.89 2.49 -12.18
CA ALA A 123 -11.50 3.05 -10.90
C ALA A 123 -11.23 1.94 -9.87
N LEU A 124 -10.11 2.09 -9.16
CA LEU A 124 -9.75 1.27 -8.01
C LEU A 124 -9.67 2.14 -6.76
N ALA A 125 -9.96 1.54 -5.62
CA ALA A 125 -9.74 2.18 -4.33
C ALA A 125 -9.24 1.16 -3.30
N ALA A 126 -8.28 1.58 -2.47
CA ALA A 126 -7.85 0.84 -1.30
C ALA A 126 -8.40 1.58 -0.06
N VAL A 127 -9.34 0.96 0.65
CA VAL A 127 -10.14 1.64 1.65
C VAL A 127 -10.03 0.95 3.01
N VAL A 128 -9.77 1.74 4.04
CA VAL A 128 -9.71 1.28 5.43
C VAL A 128 -10.99 1.63 6.18
N ALA A 129 -11.53 2.85 5.98
CA ALA A 129 -12.69 3.35 6.71
C ALA A 129 -14.00 2.72 6.22
N THR A 130 -14.82 2.26 7.16
CA THR A 130 -16.11 1.60 6.87
C THR A 130 -17.07 2.53 6.11
N ASP A 131 -17.12 3.81 6.46
CA ASP A 131 -18.03 4.76 5.81
C ASP A 131 -17.61 5.04 4.37
N ALA A 132 -16.29 5.18 4.11
CA ALA A 132 -15.79 5.28 2.76
C ALA A 132 -16.12 4.03 1.94
N ARG A 133 -15.96 2.83 2.51
CA ARG A 133 -16.33 1.58 1.83
C ARG A 133 -17.81 1.55 1.46
N ARG A 134 -18.70 1.92 2.38
CA ARG A 134 -20.15 2.02 2.11
C ARG A 134 -20.45 2.99 0.97
N LEU A 135 -19.81 4.15 0.98
CA LEU A 135 -19.96 5.16 -0.09
C LEU A 135 -19.51 4.61 -1.44
N PHE A 136 -18.32 4.02 -1.53
CA PHE A 136 -17.82 3.45 -2.79
C PHE A 136 -18.72 2.31 -3.29
N THR A 137 -19.18 1.43 -2.40
CA THR A 137 -20.12 0.34 -2.77
C THR A 137 -21.45 0.90 -3.30
N ALA A 138 -22.01 1.93 -2.67
CA ALA A 138 -23.22 2.61 -3.15
C ALA A 138 -23.04 3.26 -4.52
N LEU A 139 -21.79 3.63 -4.88
CA LEU A 139 -21.43 4.18 -6.19
C LEU A 139 -21.02 3.11 -7.21
N GLY A 140 -21.31 1.84 -6.94
CA GLY A 140 -21.13 0.73 -7.88
C GLY A 140 -19.74 0.09 -7.84
N PHE A 141 -18.95 0.31 -6.80
CA PHE A 141 -17.73 -0.47 -6.58
C PHE A 141 -18.06 -1.83 -6.02
N ARG A 142 -17.37 -2.85 -6.55
CA ARG A 142 -17.34 -4.18 -5.99
C ARG A 142 -16.18 -4.29 -4.99
N ASP A 143 -16.46 -4.75 -3.79
CA ASP A 143 -15.45 -5.10 -2.79
C ASP A 143 -14.86 -6.48 -3.17
N LEU A 144 -13.58 -6.49 -3.54
CA LEU A 144 -12.85 -7.72 -3.86
C LEU A 144 -12.44 -8.49 -2.61
N GLY A 145 -12.39 -7.82 -1.45
CA GLY A 145 -11.98 -8.39 -0.18
C GLY A 145 -10.82 -7.63 0.46
N VAL A 146 -10.35 -8.17 1.59
CA VAL A 146 -9.28 -7.59 2.40
C VAL A 146 -7.91 -8.06 1.91
N LEU A 147 -6.99 -7.13 1.76
CA LEU A 147 -5.58 -7.46 1.50
C LEU A 147 -4.98 -8.15 2.74
N ALA A 148 -4.54 -9.40 2.57
CA ALA A 148 -4.03 -10.20 3.66
C ALA A 148 -2.67 -9.68 4.15
N ASN A 149 -2.58 -9.38 5.44
CA ASN A 149 -1.31 -9.01 6.06
C ASN A 149 -0.58 -10.24 6.58
N ARG A 150 0.73 -10.23 6.44
CA ARG A 150 1.68 -11.21 7.01
C ARG A 150 2.79 -10.46 7.72
N ILE A 151 3.14 -10.87 8.93
CA ILE A 151 4.23 -10.25 9.69
C ILE A 151 5.29 -11.29 10.07
N ARG A 152 6.55 -10.89 9.95
CA ARG A 152 7.70 -11.61 10.48
C ARG A 152 8.25 -10.84 11.67
N VAL A 153 8.14 -11.40 12.85
CA VAL A 153 8.63 -10.79 14.09
C VAL A 153 10.12 -11.11 14.25
N PHE A 154 10.93 -10.09 14.43
CA PHE A 154 12.37 -10.19 14.69
C PHE A 154 12.69 -9.91 16.16
N ASP A 155 11.99 -8.96 16.77
CA ASP A 155 12.04 -8.69 18.21
C ASP A 155 10.68 -8.97 18.84
N ALA A 156 10.52 -10.21 19.32
CA ALA A 156 9.28 -10.62 19.97
C ALA A 156 9.06 -9.89 21.31
N ARG A 157 10.13 -9.51 22.00
CA ARG A 157 10.04 -8.80 23.27
C ARG A 157 9.34 -7.46 23.10
N GLU A 158 9.85 -6.64 22.19
CA GLU A 158 9.28 -5.30 21.93
C GLU A 158 7.84 -5.40 21.42
N VAL A 159 7.58 -6.35 20.50
CA VAL A 159 6.23 -6.55 19.94
C VAL A 159 5.23 -6.98 21.01
N ILE A 160 5.57 -7.92 21.88
CA ILE A 160 4.67 -8.42 22.94
C ILE A 160 4.36 -7.30 23.95
N GLN A 161 5.37 -6.53 24.38
CA GLN A 161 5.18 -5.42 25.29
C GLN A 161 4.22 -4.37 24.69
N ARG A 162 4.48 -3.92 23.47
CA ARG A 162 3.62 -2.93 22.80
C ARG A 162 2.20 -3.43 22.54
N LEU A 163 2.05 -4.70 22.15
CA LEU A 163 0.72 -5.28 21.96
C LEU A 163 -0.06 -5.39 23.26
N ALA A 164 0.61 -5.73 24.38
CA ALA A 164 -0.06 -5.83 25.68
C ALA A 164 -0.65 -4.47 26.13
N ASP A 165 0.01 -3.37 25.79
CA ASP A 165 -0.40 -2.00 26.12
C ASP A 165 -1.31 -1.36 25.05
N SER A 166 -1.53 -2.03 23.91
CA SER A 166 -2.25 -1.47 22.77
C SER A 166 -3.78 -1.53 22.94
N PRO A 167 -4.54 -0.64 22.26
CA PRO A 167 -6.01 -0.74 22.17
C PRO A 167 -6.49 -2.07 21.60
N LEU A 168 -5.70 -2.72 20.75
CA LEU A 168 -5.99 -4.04 20.21
C LEU A 168 -6.10 -5.10 21.32
N ALA A 169 -5.25 -5.03 22.35
CA ALA A 169 -5.33 -5.95 23.49
C ALA A 169 -6.68 -5.87 24.20
N GLN A 170 -7.31 -4.69 24.21
CA GLN A 170 -8.62 -4.50 24.82
C GLN A 170 -9.76 -5.20 24.04
N GLN A 171 -9.58 -5.41 22.74
CA GLN A 171 -10.53 -6.09 21.86
C GLN A 171 -10.39 -7.62 21.89
N LEU A 172 -9.31 -8.13 22.50
CA LEU A 172 -9.09 -9.56 22.65
C LEU A 172 -9.97 -10.17 23.74
N SER A 173 -10.30 -11.45 23.61
CA SER A 173 -11.02 -12.16 24.67
C SER A 173 -10.24 -12.10 25.99
N PRO A 174 -10.93 -12.15 27.15
CA PRO A 174 -10.29 -12.07 28.47
C PRO A 174 -9.16 -13.10 28.66
N ARG A 175 -9.34 -14.31 28.13
CA ARG A 175 -8.34 -15.39 28.21
C ARG A 175 -7.08 -15.06 27.41
N VAL A 176 -7.24 -14.60 26.16
CA VAL A 176 -6.12 -14.22 25.30
C VAL A 176 -5.39 -13.02 25.89
N ARG A 177 -6.10 -12.04 26.44
CA ARG A 177 -5.52 -10.89 27.13
C ARG A 177 -4.72 -11.29 28.37
N ALA A 178 -5.23 -12.23 29.16
CA ALA A 178 -4.51 -12.75 30.32
C ALA A 178 -3.20 -13.44 29.92
N VAL A 179 -3.23 -14.28 28.87
CA VAL A 179 -2.02 -14.91 28.30
C VAL A 179 -1.05 -13.86 27.79
N LEU A 180 -1.52 -12.85 27.05
CA LEU A 180 -0.67 -11.78 26.54
C LEU A 180 0.02 -10.99 27.67
N ARG A 181 -0.72 -10.62 28.72
CA ARG A 181 -0.15 -9.95 29.89
C ARG A 181 0.86 -10.82 30.64
N TRP A 182 0.56 -12.11 30.80
CA TRP A 182 1.50 -13.05 31.41
C TRP A 182 2.79 -13.17 30.58
N THR A 183 2.68 -13.32 29.26
CA THR A 183 3.86 -13.37 28.35
C THR A 183 4.64 -12.07 28.32
N ALA A 184 3.98 -10.93 28.53
CA ALA A 184 4.61 -9.61 28.63
C ALA A 184 5.32 -9.36 29.99
N HIS A 185 5.14 -10.24 30.98
CA HIS A 185 5.78 -10.08 32.28
C HIS A 185 7.31 -10.13 32.14
N PRO A 186 8.05 -9.23 32.82
CA PRO A 186 9.51 -9.13 32.68
C PRO A 186 10.28 -10.45 32.88
N GLY A 187 9.78 -11.33 33.76
CA GLY A 187 10.38 -12.65 34.03
C GLY A 187 10.09 -13.68 32.94
N CYS A 188 9.00 -13.56 32.18
CA CYS A 188 8.58 -14.54 31.16
C CYS A 188 9.04 -14.16 29.75
N ILE A 189 9.06 -12.86 29.46
CA ILE A 189 9.26 -12.33 28.11
C ILE A 189 10.57 -12.79 27.43
N PRO A 190 11.75 -12.90 28.13
CA PRO A 190 12.96 -13.39 27.49
C PRO A 190 12.84 -14.84 26.99
N PHE A 191 12.20 -15.70 27.79
CA PHE A 191 11.99 -17.10 27.42
C PHE A 191 11.00 -17.27 26.29
N VAL A 192 9.88 -16.54 26.32
CA VAL A 192 8.88 -16.56 25.26
C VAL A 192 9.48 -16.02 23.96
N SER A 193 10.23 -14.92 24.02
CA SER A 193 10.91 -14.34 22.87
C SER A 193 11.92 -15.32 22.25
N ALA A 194 12.77 -15.94 23.07
CA ALA A 194 13.74 -16.92 22.61
C ALA A 194 13.06 -18.16 21.97
N ALA A 195 12.00 -18.68 22.59
CA ALA A 195 11.25 -19.82 22.06
C ALA A 195 10.58 -19.49 20.71
N LEU A 196 9.96 -18.34 20.57
CA LEU A 196 9.36 -17.88 19.31
C LEU A 196 10.40 -17.72 18.20
N GLN A 197 11.56 -17.14 18.52
CA GLN A 197 12.65 -16.96 17.55
C GLN A 197 13.27 -18.31 17.14
N ALA A 198 13.54 -19.19 18.10
CA ALA A 198 14.07 -20.52 17.84
C ALA A 198 13.10 -21.38 17.00
N GLY A 199 11.82 -21.37 17.37
CA GLY A 199 10.78 -22.08 16.62
C GLY A 199 10.63 -21.58 15.19
N ALA A 200 10.61 -20.27 15.00
CA ALA A 200 10.57 -19.66 13.68
C ALA A 200 11.86 -19.93 12.88
N GLY A 201 13.03 -19.96 13.54
CA GLY A 201 14.30 -20.34 12.93
C GLY A 201 14.31 -21.78 12.45
N ALA A 202 13.92 -22.73 13.30
CA ALA A 202 13.81 -24.14 12.96
C ALA A 202 12.81 -24.38 11.81
N TYR A 203 11.64 -23.75 11.87
CA TYR A 203 10.64 -23.85 10.81
C TYR A 203 11.18 -23.38 9.45
N THR A 204 11.84 -22.23 9.41
CA THR A 204 12.41 -21.69 8.17
C THR A 204 13.60 -22.51 7.67
N ALA A 205 14.38 -23.12 8.56
CA ALA A 205 15.47 -24.01 8.17
C ALA A 205 14.97 -25.26 7.42
N VAL A 206 13.77 -25.73 7.76
CA VAL A 206 13.15 -26.90 7.10
C VAL A 206 12.36 -26.50 5.86
N ARG A 207 11.47 -25.53 5.97
CA ARG A 207 10.49 -25.21 4.92
C ARG A 207 10.85 -24.00 4.05
N GLY A 208 11.66 -23.09 4.57
CA GLY A 208 12.02 -21.84 3.93
C GLY A 208 13.43 -21.79 3.38
N ARG A 209 14.05 -22.92 3.03
CA ARG A 209 15.40 -22.96 2.43
C ARG A 209 15.44 -22.11 1.17
N THR A 210 16.51 -21.32 1.03
CA THR A 210 16.76 -20.44 -0.11
C THR A 210 18.17 -20.66 -0.64
N ARG A 211 18.43 -20.25 -1.88
CA ARG A 211 19.80 -20.24 -2.45
C ARG A 211 20.58 -18.98 -2.05
N GLN A 212 19.94 -18.04 -1.34
CA GLN A 212 20.52 -16.78 -0.88
C GLN A 212 21.12 -15.94 -2.03
N CYS A 213 20.47 -15.97 -3.19
CA CYS A 213 20.93 -15.24 -4.38
C CYS A 213 20.44 -13.78 -4.41
N GLY A 214 19.62 -13.36 -3.44
CA GLY A 214 19.14 -11.97 -3.37
C GLY A 214 20.23 -11.01 -2.91
N ARG A 215 20.25 -9.79 -3.48
CA ARG A 215 21.21 -8.75 -3.15
C ARG A 215 20.51 -7.39 -3.04
N ILE A 216 21.04 -6.55 -2.15
CA ILE A 216 20.68 -5.12 -2.12
C ILE A 216 21.43 -4.45 -3.28
N MET A 217 20.71 -3.67 -4.06
CA MET A 217 21.31 -2.92 -5.16
C MET A 217 21.45 -1.44 -4.79
N PRO A 218 22.63 -0.85 -5.02
CA PRO A 218 22.83 0.58 -4.87
C PRO A 218 22.24 1.39 -6.04
N VAL A 219 22.00 0.72 -7.16
CA VAL A 219 21.47 1.33 -8.40
C VAL A 219 20.17 0.63 -8.76
N PHE A 220 19.20 1.41 -9.23
CA PHE A 220 17.92 0.87 -9.70
C PHE A 220 18.15 0.05 -10.98
N PRO A 221 17.48 -1.11 -11.18
CA PRO A 221 17.67 -1.93 -12.39
C PRO A 221 17.32 -1.16 -13.66
N GLU A 222 17.93 -1.57 -14.77
CA GLU A 222 17.68 -0.97 -16.07
C GLU A 222 16.26 -1.23 -16.57
N SER A 223 15.72 -0.28 -17.33
CA SER A 223 14.34 -0.37 -17.87
C SER A 223 14.11 -1.63 -18.72
N ALA A 224 15.11 -2.07 -19.46
CA ALA A 224 15.03 -3.29 -20.27
C ALA A 224 14.86 -4.54 -19.38
N GLU A 225 15.64 -4.66 -18.31
CA GLU A 225 15.56 -5.77 -17.36
C GLU A 225 14.19 -5.80 -16.64
N LEU A 226 13.70 -4.63 -16.22
CA LEU A 226 12.40 -4.50 -15.58
C LEU A 226 11.26 -4.85 -16.54
N HIS A 227 11.38 -4.50 -17.80
CA HIS A 227 10.39 -4.85 -18.82
C HIS A 227 10.32 -6.37 -19.04
N GLU A 228 11.47 -7.03 -19.14
CA GLU A 228 11.55 -8.49 -19.25
C GLU A 228 10.97 -9.18 -17.99
N LEU A 229 11.29 -8.64 -16.81
CA LEU A 229 10.78 -9.16 -15.53
C LEU A 229 9.25 -9.04 -15.45
N TRP A 230 8.68 -7.88 -15.82
CA TRP A 230 7.24 -7.69 -15.87
C TRP A 230 6.57 -8.65 -16.85
N ARG A 231 7.15 -8.80 -18.05
CA ARG A 231 6.65 -9.75 -19.04
C ARG A 231 6.61 -11.19 -18.53
N ALA A 232 7.67 -11.61 -17.82
CA ALA A 232 7.74 -12.94 -17.22
C ALA A 232 6.73 -13.13 -16.06
N MET A 233 6.47 -12.08 -15.29
CA MET A 233 5.51 -12.14 -14.18
C MET A 233 4.07 -12.18 -14.68
N ARG A 234 3.69 -11.28 -15.60
CA ARG A 234 2.31 -11.13 -16.05
C ARG A 234 1.74 -12.36 -16.74
N SER A 235 2.60 -13.23 -17.29
CA SER A 235 2.15 -14.49 -17.91
C SER A 235 1.59 -15.51 -16.91
N GLY A 236 1.83 -15.32 -15.61
CA GLY A 236 1.37 -16.22 -14.55
C GLY A 236 0.35 -15.62 -13.59
N ILE A 237 -0.24 -14.46 -13.91
CA ILE A 237 -1.23 -13.76 -13.09
C ILE A 237 -2.44 -13.32 -13.92
N ASP A 238 -3.62 -13.36 -13.31
CA ASP A 238 -4.86 -12.98 -13.98
C ASP A 238 -5.02 -11.46 -13.98
N CYS A 239 -4.81 -10.80 -12.85
CA CYS A 239 -4.98 -9.35 -12.72
C CYS A 239 -3.90 -8.72 -11.84
N ALA A 240 -3.45 -7.51 -12.21
CA ALA A 240 -2.57 -6.68 -11.38
C ALA A 240 -2.53 -5.23 -11.87
N PRO A 241 -2.20 -4.24 -11.04
CA PRO A 241 -1.61 -3.01 -11.52
C PRO A 241 -0.33 -3.35 -12.29
N ALA A 242 -0.16 -2.80 -13.49
CA ALA A 242 0.99 -3.10 -14.34
C ALA A 242 2.29 -2.59 -13.68
N ARG A 243 3.29 -3.45 -13.65
CA ARG A 243 4.61 -3.18 -13.04
C ARG A 243 5.68 -2.98 -14.11
N GLY A 244 5.33 -2.19 -15.13
CA GLY A 244 6.31 -1.78 -16.14
C GLY A 244 7.42 -0.90 -15.53
N PRO A 245 8.53 -0.69 -16.27
CA PRO A 245 9.67 0.11 -15.79
C PRO A 245 9.26 1.49 -15.27
N ASP A 246 8.41 2.18 -16.01
CA ASP A 246 7.97 3.53 -15.67
C ASP A 246 7.24 3.58 -14.32
N TYR A 247 6.32 2.64 -14.09
CA TYR A 247 5.62 2.50 -12.81
C TYR A 247 6.63 2.26 -11.68
N LEU A 248 7.58 1.34 -11.86
CA LEU A 248 8.54 0.97 -10.84
C LEU A 248 9.49 2.12 -10.50
N VAL A 249 9.98 2.84 -11.52
CA VAL A 249 10.82 4.03 -11.33
C VAL A 249 10.07 5.13 -10.60
N GLN A 250 8.83 5.41 -11.01
CA GLN A 250 8.00 6.44 -10.38
C GLN A 250 7.65 6.07 -8.93
N ARG A 251 7.34 4.79 -8.67
CA ARG A 251 6.87 4.34 -7.36
C ARG A 251 8.02 4.10 -6.39
N TYR A 252 9.11 3.50 -6.84
CA TYR A 252 10.18 2.99 -5.99
C TYR A 252 11.56 3.56 -6.33
N GLY A 253 11.68 4.42 -7.34
CA GLY A 253 12.95 4.96 -7.81
C GLY A 253 13.67 5.85 -6.80
N LEU A 254 14.73 6.51 -7.25
CA LEU A 254 15.56 7.39 -6.43
C LEU A 254 14.71 8.47 -5.74
N GLY A 255 15.00 8.74 -4.46
CA GLY A 255 14.29 9.73 -3.66
C GLY A 255 12.98 9.27 -3.03
N GLN A 256 12.49 8.07 -3.36
CA GLN A 256 11.26 7.52 -2.76
C GLN A 256 11.49 6.80 -1.41
N GLY A 257 12.75 6.67 -0.97
CA GLY A 257 13.10 6.13 0.34
C GLY A 257 13.07 4.60 0.46
N TYR A 258 12.95 3.88 -0.64
CA TYR A 258 12.97 2.42 -0.65
C TYR A 258 14.39 1.85 -0.78
N ARG A 259 14.56 0.61 -0.31
CA ARG A 259 15.71 -0.26 -0.60
C ARG A 259 15.29 -1.27 -1.67
N TRP A 260 16.16 -1.45 -2.65
CA TRP A 260 15.91 -2.36 -3.77
C TRP A 260 16.64 -3.67 -3.56
N ILE A 261 15.92 -4.74 -3.75
CA ILE A 261 16.43 -6.11 -3.64
C ILE A 261 16.24 -6.77 -4.98
N THR A 262 17.28 -7.38 -5.50
CA THR A 262 17.23 -8.10 -6.79
C THR A 262 17.76 -9.52 -6.64
N VAL A 263 17.24 -10.39 -7.49
CA VAL A 263 17.77 -11.74 -7.70
C VAL A 263 18.17 -11.86 -9.16
N HIS A 264 19.45 -12.15 -9.40
CA HIS A 264 19.98 -12.44 -10.74
C HIS A 264 20.36 -13.92 -10.82
N ARG A 265 20.03 -14.55 -11.96
CA ARG A 265 20.48 -15.90 -12.31
C ARG A 265 20.95 -15.92 -13.74
N ASN A 266 22.16 -16.44 -13.98
CA ASN A 266 22.80 -16.47 -15.30
C ASN A 266 22.86 -15.08 -15.95
N GLY A 267 23.19 -14.05 -15.17
CA GLY A 267 23.31 -12.66 -15.64
C GLY A 267 21.98 -11.95 -15.94
N ARG A 268 20.83 -12.59 -15.70
CA ARG A 268 19.51 -12.00 -15.96
C ARG A 268 18.77 -11.68 -14.67
N LEU A 269 18.09 -10.55 -14.62
CA LEU A 269 17.19 -10.18 -13.53
C LEU A 269 15.99 -11.14 -13.51
N ARG A 270 15.82 -11.86 -12.41
CA ARG A 270 14.73 -12.84 -12.20
C ARG A 270 13.70 -12.36 -11.18
N GLY A 271 14.09 -11.43 -10.31
CA GLY A 271 13.21 -10.89 -9.30
C GLY A 271 13.65 -9.53 -8.80
N PHE A 272 12.68 -8.73 -8.42
CA PHE A 272 12.83 -7.42 -7.81
C PHE A 272 11.88 -7.30 -6.62
N ALA A 273 12.34 -6.67 -5.54
CA ALA A 273 11.48 -6.27 -4.44
C ALA A 273 11.84 -4.88 -3.93
N ALA A 274 10.80 -4.15 -3.51
CA ALA A 274 10.92 -2.85 -2.86
C ALA A 274 10.66 -3.01 -1.37
N LEU A 275 11.63 -2.64 -0.55
CA LEU A 275 11.53 -2.66 0.91
C LEU A 275 11.57 -1.22 1.42
N ARG A 276 10.56 -0.86 2.19
CA ARG A 276 10.53 0.39 2.93
C ARG A 276 11.23 0.22 4.27
N PRO A 277 12.22 1.05 4.60
CA PRO A 277 12.90 1.01 5.88
C PRO A 277 11.93 1.18 7.05
N PRO A 278 12.30 0.67 8.24
CA PRO A 278 11.43 0.76 9.40
C PRO A 278 11.24 2.21 9.83
N THR A 279 9.99 2.55 10.15
CA THR A 279 9.61 3.80 10.77
C THR A 279 9.05 3.53 12.15
N ALA A 280 9.24 4.47 13.11
CA ALA A 280 8.64 4.37 14.43
C ALA A 280 7.14 4.73 14.44
N ARG A 281 6.64 5.27 13.34
CA ARG A 281 5.22 5.57 13.13
C ARG A 281 4.60 4.35 12.45
N GLY A 282 3.76 3.63 13.15
CA GLY A 282 3.10 2.45 12.62
C GLY A 282 1.59 2.58 12.63
N ASP A 283 0.92 1.52 12.20
CA ASP A 283 -0.47 1.26 12.50
C ASP A 283 -0.72 1.50 14.00
N GLU A 284 -1.84 2.11 14.36
CA GLU A 284 -2.23 2.37 15.77
C GLU A 284 -2.10 1.11 16.64
N ARG A 285 -2.25 -0.08 16.03
CA ARG A 285 -2.10 -1.38 16.67
C ARG A 285 -0.64 -1.78 16.97
N LEU A 286 0.33 -1.20 16.26
CA LEU A 286 1.77 -1.43 16.40
C LEU A 286 2.53 -0.13 16.73
N ASN A 287 1.86 0.82 17.37
CA ASN A 287 2.46 2.11 17.70
C ASN A 287 3.74 1.93 18.54
N GLY A 288 4.81 2.56 18.10
CA GLY A 288 6.15 2.47 18.69
C GLY A 288 6.95 1.22 18.27
N VAL A 289 6.37 0.26 17.55
CA VAL A 289 7.11 -0.85 16.93
C VAL A 289 7.78 -0.36 15.66
N ARG A 290 9.06 -0.67 15.48
CA ARG A 290 9.79 -0.38 14.23
C ARG A 290 9.41 -1.39 13.16
N VAL A 291 8.50 -0.97 12.26
CA VAL A 291 7.97 -1.83 11.18
C VAL A 291 8.65 -1.48 9.87
N ALA A 292 9.38 -2.44 9.29
CA ALA A 292 9.77 -2.41 7.89
C ALA A 292 8.66 -3.03 7.04
N THR A 293 8.51 -2.56 5.80
CA THR A 293 7.47 -3.06 4.90
C THR A 293 8.09 -3.62 3.62
N LEU A 294 7.79 -4.87 3.29
CA LEU A 294 8.03 -5.42 1.97
C LEU A 294 6.86 -4.95 1.08
N SER A 295 7.09 -3.82 0.42
CA SER A 295 6.06 -3.06 -0.27
C SER A 295 5.66 -3.66 -1.58
N ASP A 296 6.62 -4.24 -2.32
CA ASP A 296 6.34 -4.96 -3.56
C ASP A 296 7.31 -6.13 -3.78
N VAL A 297 6.83 -7.15 -4.48
CA VAL A 297 7.60 -8.34 -4.88
C VAL A 297 7.23 -8.70 -6.31
N ILE A 298 8.20 -8.73 -7.20
CA ILE A 298 8.03 -8.95 -8.62
C ILE A 298 8.95 -10.08 -9.06
N ALA A 299 8.37 -11.18 -9.50
CA ALA A 299 9.07 -12.32 -10.06
C ALA A 299 8.05 -13.16 -10.88
N ASN A 300 8.54 -14.06 -11.71
CA ASN A 300 7.65 -15.08 -12.26
C ASN A 300 7.00 -15.86 -11.11
N THR A 301 5.68 -15.93 -11.13
CA THR A 301 4.88 -16.54 -10.04
C THR A 301 5.16 -18.02 -9.85
N ASP A 302 5.65 -18.72 -10.89
CA ASP A 302 6.04 -20.13 -10.82
C ASP A 302 7.46 -20.33 -10.29
N ASP A 303 8.28 -19.27 -10.25
CA ASP A 303 9.65 -19.32 -9.70
C ASP A 303 9.64 -19.09 -8.19
N SER A 304 9.19 -20.12 -7.45
CA SER A 304 9.15 -20.10 -5.98
C SER A 304 10.53 -19.90 -5.33
N GLU A 305 11.62 -20.29 -6.00
CA GLU A 305 12.96 -20.08 -5.47
C GLU A 305 13.34 -18.61 -5.49
N THR A 306 13.07 -17.90 -6.59
CA THR A 306 13.30 -16.46 -6.68
C THR A 306 12.44 -15.69 -5.67
N LEU A 307 11.17 -16.05 -5.52
CA LEU A 307 10.29 -15.45 -4.51
C LEU A 307 10.81 -15.67 -3.08
N LEU A 308 11.28 -16.89 -2.77
CA LEU A 308 11.90 -17.20 -1.47
C LEU A 308 13.17 -16.38 -1.23
N ASP A 309 14.04 -16.27 -2.24
CA ASP A 309 15.29 -15.50 -2.13
C ASP A 309 15.00 -14.00 -1.90
N LEU A 310 14.01 -13.42 -2.59
CA LEU A 310 13.59 -12.02 -2.39
C LEU A 310 13.10 -11.78 -0.95
N VAL A 311 12.20 -12.65 -0.47
CA VAL A 311 11.63 -12.51 0.89
C VAL A 311 12.72 -12.73 1.95
N HIS A 312 13.59 -13.73 1.77
CA HIS A 312 14.70 -13.95 2.69
C HIS A 312 15.66 -12.76 2.76
N THR A 313 16.04 -12.21 1.61
CA THR A 313 16.91 -11.04 1.57
C THR A 313 16.23 -9.82 2.21
N ALA A 314 14.91 -9.64 2.00
CA ALA A 314 14.15 -8.60 2.68
C ALA A 314 14.18 -8.76 4.21
N GLU A 315 14.09 -9.99 4.73
CA GLU A 315 14.25 -10.26 6.17
C GLU A 315 15.64 -9.86 6.68
N GLN A 316 16.71 -10.20 5.93
CA GLN A 316 18.08 -9.83 6.31
C GLN A 316 18.27 -8.31 6.32
N VAL A 317 17.78 -7.62 5.27
CA VAL A 317 17.86 -6.17 5.17
C VAL A 317 17.08 -5.49 6.30
N ALA A 318 15.85 -5.93 6.57
CA ALA A 318 15.02 -5.37 7.63
C ALA A 318 15.67 -5.54 9.01
N ARG A 319 16.29 -6.70 9.29
CA ARG A 319 17.07 -6.95 10.53
C ARG A 319 18.28 -6.01 10.62
N GLY A 320 19.02 -5.84 9.53
CA GLY A 320 20.18 -4.94 9.47
C GLY A 320 19.80 -3.45 9.62
N LEU A 321 18.51 -3.10 9.49
CA LEU A 321 17.95 -1.78 9.73
C LEU A 321 17.25 -1.67 11.11
N ASP A 322 17.50 -2.63 12.01
CA ASP A 322 16.90 -2.70 13.34
C ASP A 322 15.36 -2.67 13.34
N ALA A 323 14.74 -3.32 12.36
CA ALA A 323 13.30 -3.52 12.37
C ALA A 323 12.91 -4.56 13.43
N HIS A 324 11.86 -4.27 14.20
CA HIS A 324 11.27 -5.24 15.11
C HIS A 324 10.37 -6.22 14.35
N VAL A 325 9.77 -5.73 13.25
CA VAL A 325 8.83 -6.47 12.41
C VAL A 325 9.09 -6.18 10.94
N LEU A 326 8.98 -7.19 10.08
CA LEU A 326 8.80 -7.03 8.64
C LEU A 326 7.35 -7.39 8.30
N MET A 327 6.62 -6.45 7.72
CA MET A 327 5.27 -6.64 7.23
C MET A 327 5.26 -6.81 5.72
N CYS A 328 4.43 -7.71 5.22
CA CYS A 328 4.06 -7.81 3.81
C CYS A 328 2.55 -7.96 3.70
N SER A 329 1.93 -7.16 2.86
CA SER A 329 0.51 -7.33 2.53
C SER A 329 0.42 -7.81 1.09
N ALA A 330 -0.36 -8.87 0.86
CA ALA A 330 -0.50 -9.47 -0.46
C ALA A 330 -1.89 -10.07 -0.64
N SER A 331 -2.33 -10.19 -1.89
CA SER A 331 -3.58 -10.87 -2.25
C SER A 331 -3.34 -12.26 -2.83
N HIS A 332 -2.29 -12.41 -3.64
CA HIS A 332 -2.10 -13.61 -4.44
C HIS A 332 -1.62 -14.81 -3.60
N PRO A 333 -2.29 -15.99 -3.71
CA PRO A 333 -2.03 -17.17 -2.87
C PRO A 333 -0.59 -17.68 -2.94
N ARG A 334 0.08 -17.54 -4.09
CA ARG A 334 1.48 -17.98 -4.25
C ARG A 334 2.42 -17.17 -3.37
N LEU A 335 2.28 -15.85 -3.35
CA LEU A 335 3.11 -15.00 -2.48
C LEU A 335 2.81 -15.26 -1.01
N LEU A 336 1.53 -15.41 -0.65
CA LEU A 336 1.13 -15.75 0.73
C LEU A 336 1.77 -17.07 1.19
N ARG A 337 1.77 -18.11 0.35
CA ARG A 337 2.46 -19.38 0.66
C ARG A 337 3.96 -19.22 0.85
N ILE A 338 4.62 -18.37 0.07
CA ILE A 338 6.05 -18.06 0.24
C ILE A 338 6.30 -17.40 1.60
N LEU A 339 5.47 -16.41 1.97
CA LEU A 339 5.54 -15.75 3.27
C LEU A 339 5.32 -16.75 4.42
N ASP A 340 4.32 -17.62 4.31
CA ASP A 340 4.05 -18.67 5.30
C ASP A 340 5.25 -19.62 5.45
N ARG A 341 5.90 -20.04 4.35
CA ARG A 341 7.13 -20.84 4.38
C ARG A 341 8.30 -20.14 5.07
N ARG A 342 8.31 -18.82 5.07
CA ARG A 342 9.29 -17.97 5.78
C ARG A 342 8.85 -17.63 7.21
N ALA A 343 7.86 -18.32 7.76
CA ALA A 343 7.31 -18.12 9.10
C ALA A 343 6.76 -16.68 9.34
N PHE A 344 6.17 -16.10 8.32
CA PHE A 344 5.34 -14.93 8.51
C PHE A 344 3.99 -15.38 9.09
N ALA A 345 3.59 -14.77 10.18
CA ALA A 345 2.30 -15.04 10.80
C ALA A 345 1.18 -14.16 10.21
N PRO A 346 -0.05 -14.65 10.12
CA PRO A 346 -1.20 -13.82 9.78
C PRO A 346 -1.35 -12.67 10.78
N TYR A 347 -1.66 -11.48 10.26
CA TYR A 347 -1.96 -10.28 11.04
C TYR A 347 -3.25 -9.65 10.51
N PRO A 348 -4.16 -9.17 11.35
CA PRO A 348 -5.43 -8.62 10.88
C PRO A 348 -5.22 -7.53 9.85
N GLY A 349 -5.81 -7.72 8.67
CA GLY A 349 -5.88 -6.72 7.61
C GLY A 349 -7.11 -5.83 7.76
N ASN A 350 -7.00 -4.61 7.29
CA ASN A 350 -8.11 -3.66 7.27
C ASN A 350 -8.23 -2.91 5.93
N VAL A 351 -7.36 -3.21 4.97
CA VAL A 351 -7.39 -2.57 3.65
C VAL A 351 -8.27 -3.39 2.72
N HIS A 352 -9.45 -2.85 2.41
CA HIS A 352 -10.34 -3.40 1.38
C HIS A 352 -9.95 -2.91 0.00
N MET A 353 -9.83 -3.83 -0.94
CA MET A 353 -9.57 -3.53 -2.34
C MET A 353 -10.89 -3.47 -3.09
N LEU A 354 -11.20 -2.32 -3.66
CA LEU A 354 -12.43 -2.09 -4.38
C LEU A 354 -12.14 -1.77 -5.84
N ILE A 355 -12.98 -2.25 -6.74
CA ILE A 355 -12.94 -1.93 -8.17
C ILE A 355 -14.32 -1.52 -8.67
N ARG A 356 -14.37 -0.47 -9.47
CA ARG A 356 -15.57 -0.15 -10.25
C ARG A 356 -15.32 -0.58 -11.68
N PRO A 357 -15.94 -1.69 -12.12
CA PRO A 357 -15.75 -2.18 -13.47
C PRO A 357 -16.50 -1.31 -14.48
N ASN A 358 -15.87 -1.06 -15.61
CA ASN A 358 -16.55 -0.49 -16.78
C ASN A 358 -16.87 -1.63 -17.78
N GLY A 359 -17.90 -2.40 -17.44
CA GLY A 359 -18.36 -3.51 -18.30
C GLY A 359 -17.54 -4.81 -18.25
N ALA A 360 -16.44 -4.85 -17.50
CA ALA A 360 -15.62 -6.06 -17.34
C ALA A 360 -16.02 -6.85 -16.09
N ASP A 361 -16.04 -8.18 -16.19
CA ASP A 361 -16.17 -9.06 -15.03
C ASP A 361 -14.78 -9.34 -14.44
N TRP A 362 -14.46 -8.72 -13.32
CA TRP A 362 -13.19 -8.88 -12.64
C TRP A 362 -13.25 -10.05 -11.65
N PRO A 363 -12.22 -10.91 -11.55
CA PRO A 363 -12.20 -12.02 -10.61
C PRO A 363 -12.10 -11.58 -9.15
N GLY A 364 -12.21 -12.53 -8.20
CA GLY A 364 -11.99 -12.30 -6.78
C GLY A 364 -10.55 -11.89 -6.45
N ILE A 365 -10.33 -11.41 -5.24
CA ILE A 365 -9.04 -10.82 -4.82
C ILE A 365 -7.86 -11.80 -4.93
N ASP A 366 -8.08 -13.08 -4.79
CA ASP A 366 -7.09 -14.16 -4.89
C ASP A 366 -6.51 -14.37 -6.29
N HIS A 367 -7.17 -13.86 -7.32
CA HIS A 367 -6.69 -13.80 -8.69
C HIS A 367 -5.86 -12.56 -9.01
N TRP A 368 -5.74 -11.64 -8.04
CA TRP A 368 -5.01 -10.40 -8.20
C TRP A 368 -3.62 -10.49 -7.57
N TRP A 369 -2.66 -9.84 -8.21
CA TRP A 369 -1.39 -9.55 -7.59
C TRP A 369 -1.39 -8.12 -7.04
N PHE A 370 -2.07 -7.95 -5.91
CA PHE A 370 -1.96 -6.73 -5.13
C PHE A 370 -0.91 -6.89 -4.04
N THR A 371 -0.16 -5.84 -3.81
CA THR A 371 0.75 -5.70 -2.69
C THR A 371 0.46 -4.40 -1.95
N ARG A 372 1.12 -4.20 -0.81
CA ARG A 372 0.93 -2.96 -0.04
C ARG A 372 1.35 -1.73 -0.83
N GLY A 373 2.39 -1.83 -1.66
CA GLY A 373 2.89 -0.76 -2.50
C GLY A 373 1.92 -0.25 -3.56
N ASP A 374 0.91 -1.03 -3.93
CA ASP A 374 -0.13 -0.59 -4.87
C ASP A 374 -1.07 0.45 -4.26
N SER A 375 -1.12 0.55 -2.93
CA SER A 375 -2.05 1.41 -2.23
C SER A 375 -1.37 2.56 -1.48
N ALA A 376 -2.15 3.56 -1.10
CA ALA A 376 -1.74 4.61 -0.19
C ALA A 376 -1.39 4.08 1.22
N ALA A 377 -1.81 2.86 1.55
CA ALA A 377 -1.53 2.26 2.84
C ALA A 377 -0.03 2.02 3.07
N ASP A 378 0.79 1.96 2.02
CA ASP A 378 2.24 1.90 2.14
C ASP A 378 2.86 3.20 2.68
N GLU A 379 2.20 4.32 2.47
CA GLU A 379 2.64 5.65 2.94
C GLU A 379 2.18 5.95 4.39
N ALA A 380 1.30 5.12 4.93
CA ALA A 380 0.70 5.32 6.25
C ALA A 380 1.51 4.73 7.42
N PHE A 381 2.65 4.07 7.14
CA PHE A 381 3.57 3.52 8.14
C PHE A 381 4.85 4.29 8.26
#